data_da59c23bf198d14f8e892f846856ca80
#
_entry.id   da59c23bf198d14f8e892f846856ca80
#
_cell.length_a   1.000
_cell.length_b   1.000
_cell.length_c   1.000
_cell.angle_alpha   90.00
_cell.angle_beta   90.00
_cell.angle_gamma   90.00
#
_symmetry.space_group_name_H-M   'P 1'
#
loop_
_entity.id
_entity.type
_entity.pdbx_description
1 polymer ?
#
loop_
_entity_poly.entity_id
_entity_poly.type
_entity_poly.pdbx_seq_one_letter_code
_entity_poly.pdbx_strand_id
1 'polypeptide(L)'
;MATTNPTDPNKIRLTGENSFIRFSDPASNQQTTRSSHWRVLXSPGGAGHVLFLQSELTDNQVSIYSDNIALARWLQEEIETFLYPDFADLSTQVIEAEFAKEGDGVNFWTETVESDDDVIALTWHDFMEPYMLVVPAGTNGRAHGVYSCFIPARKAQLTINGELASGV
;
A
#
# COMPACT_ATOMS: atom_id res chain seq x y z
N MET A 1 -29.64 -7.66 8.21
CA MET A 1 -28.26 -7.44 8.63
C MET A 1 -28.10 -6.04 9.17
N ALA A 2 -27.46 -5.92 10.34
CA ALA A 2 -27.21 -4.60 10.89
C ALA A 2 -26.16 -3.90 10.00
N THR A 3 -26.50 -2.72 9.52
CA THR A 3 -25.54 -1.90 8.77
C THR A 3 -24.52 -1.35 9.76
N THR A 4 -23.25 -1.57 9.47
CA THR A 4 -22.19 -1.00 10.30
C THR A 4 -22.18 0.51 10.13
N ASN A 5 -22.35 1.22 11.22
CA ASN A 5 -22.20 2.67 11.19
C ASN A 5 -20.71 3.00 11.02
N PRO A 6 -20.32 3.64 9.94
CA PRO A 6 -18.90 3.89 9.72
C PRO A 6 -18.27 4.84 10.73
N THR A 7 -19.10 5.54 11.51
CA THR A 7 -18.58 6.43 12.54
C THR A 7 -18.50 5.78 13.91
N ASP A 8 -18.95 4.54 14.04
CA ASP A 8 -18.90 3.82 15.32
C ASP A 8 -17.46 3.27 15.52
N PRO A 9 -16.73 3.80 16.50
CA PRO A 9 -15.33 3.37 16.67
C PRO A 9 -15.19 1.91 17.09
N ASN A 10 -16.26 1.32 17.63
CA ASN A 10 -16.23 -0.09 18.00
C ASN A 10 -16.39 -1.00 16.79
N LYS A 11 -16.76 -0.43 15.65
CA LYS A 11 -16.96 -1.19 14.42
C LYS A 11 -15.85 -0.95 13.40
N ILE A 12 -14.99 0.03 13.65
CA ILE A 12 -13.88 0.33 12.76
C ILE A 12 -12.70 -0.55 13.14
N ARG A 13 -12.20 -1.30 12.18
CA ARG A 13 -11.08 -2.21 12.43
C ARG A 13 -9.76 -1.65 11.92
N LEU A 14 -9.82 -0.81 10.89
CA LEU A 14 -8.63 -0.24 10.27
C LEU A 14 -8.93 1.19 9.83
N THR A 15 -8.08 2.10 10.23
CA THR A 15 -8.12 3.48 9.75
C THR A 15 -6.72 3.86 9.28
N GLY A 16 -6.63 4.36 8.05
CA GLY A 16 -5.35 4.77 7.50
C GLY A 16 -5.43 5.05 6.02
N GLU A 17 -4.27 5.11 5.40
CA GLU A 17 -4.13 5.35 3.97
C GLU A 17 -3.40 4.18 3.34
N ASN A 18 -3.84 3.77 2.16
CA ASN A 18 -3.12 2.80 1.34
C ASN A 18 -2.85 3.43 -0.02
N SER A 19 -1.59 3.57 -0.35
CA SER A 19 -1.15 4.14 -1.63
C SER A 19 -0.40 3.05 -2.40
N PHE A 20 -0.78 2.82 -3.65
CA PHE A 20 -0.20 1.71 -4.38
C PHE A 20 0.17 2.11 -5.79
N ILE A 21 1.12 1.37 -6.34
CA ILE A 21 1.61 1.52 -7.71
C ILE A 21 1.61 0.14 -8.36
N ARG A 22 1.20 0.10 -9.61
CA ARG A 22 1.36 -1.08 -10.45
C ARG A 22 1.86 -0.62 -11.81
N PHE A 23 3.03 -1.13 -12.22
CA PHE A 23 3.58 -0.88 -13.55
C PHE A 23 3.58 -2.15 -14.36
N SER A 24 3.36 -1.99 -15.65
CA SER A 24 3.42 -3.09 -16.61
C SER A 24 4.25 -2.66 -17.83
N ASP A 25 4.88 -3.62 -18.46
CA ASP A 25 5.56 -3.41 -19.73
C ASP A 25 4.49 -3.14 -20.78
N PRO A 26 4.54 -2.00 -21.47
CA PRO A 26 3.50 -1.68 -22.46
C PRO A 26 3.45 -2.63 -23.65
N ALA A 27 4.55 -3.32 -23.96
CA ALA A 27 4.60 -4.24 -25.08
C ALA A 27 3.99 -5.60 -24.74
N SER A 28 4.34 -6.16 -23.59
CA SER A 28 3.91 -7.51 -23.18
C SER A 28 2.76 -7.52 -22.20
N ASN A 29 2.46 -6.37 -21.60
CA ASN A 29 1.48 -6.22 -20.52
C ASN A 29 1.82 -7.05 -19.27
N GLN A 30 3.08 -7.45 -19.14
CA GLN A 30 3.55 -8.14 -17.95
C GLN A 30 3.89 -7.14 -16.86
N GLN A 31 3.51 -7.47 -15.64
CA GLN A 31 3.78 -6.61 -14.49
C GLN A 31 5.29 -6.52 -14.23
N THR A 32 5.79 -5.29 -14.12
CA THR A 32 7.20 -5.04 -13.83
C THR A 32 7.45 -4.62 -12.39
N THR A 33 6.47 -3.95 -11.78
CA THR A 33 6.59 -3.49 -10.39
C THR A 33 5.20 -3.40 -9.77
N ARG A 34 5.15 -3.74 -8.49
CA ARG A 34 3.93 -3.59 -7.70
C ARG A 34 4.31 -3.20 -6.29
N SER A 35 3.61 -2.21 -5.75
CA SER A 35 3.83 -1.79 -4.38
C SER A 35 2.50 -1.50 -3.68
N SER A 36 2.50 -1.68 -2.37
CA SER A 36 1.39 -1.32 -1.50
C SER A 36 1.97 -0.66 -0.27
N HIS A 37 1.73 0.64 -0.13
CA HIS A 37 2.27 1.45 0.96
C HIS A 37 1.13 1.79 1.91
N TRP A 38 1.31 1.51 3.19
CA TRP A 38 0.31 1.75 4.23
C TRP A 38 0.82 2.76 5.24
N ARG A 39 -0.04 3.71 5.57
CA ARG A 39 0.09 4.55 6.76
C ARG A 39 -1.16 4.30 7.60
N VAL A 40 -0.99 3.66 8.76
CA VAL A 40 -2.11 3.17 9.57
C VAL A 40 -2.16 3.94 10.88
N LEU A 41 -3.31 4.37 11.22
CA LEU A 41 -3.59 5.10 12.47
C LEU A 41 -4.15 4.21 13.54
N UNK A 42 -4.87 3.09 13.10
CA UNK A 42 -5.50 2.22 14.00
C UNK A 42 -5.68 0.95 13.31
N SER A 43 -5.32 0.05 14.06
CA SER A 43 -5.63 -1.33 13.67
C SER A 43 -5.33 -2.27 14.83
N PRO A 44 -5.78 -3.54 14.74
CA PRO A 44 -5.35 -4.54 15.76
C PRO A 44 -3.84 -4.75 15.79
N GLY A 45 -3.13 -4.49 14.70
CA GLY A 45 -1.67 -4.58 14.66
C GLY A 45 -0.98 -3.32 15.16
N GLY A 46 -1.74 -2.29 15.50
CA GLY A 46 -1.21 -1.01 15.95
C GLY A 46 -1.15 0.01 14.84
N ALA A 47 -0.47 1.11 15.11
CA ALA A 47 -0.24 2.19 14.17
C ALA A 47 1.16 2.07 13.58
N GLY A 48 1.38 2.70 12.42
CA GLY A 48 2.70 2.72 11.80
C GLY A 48 2.60 2.67 10.29
N HIS A 49 3.72 2.27 9.68
CA HIS A 49 3.84 2.25 8.22
C HIS A 49 4.34 0.89 7.75
N VAL A 50 3.89 0.49 6.56
CA VAL A 50 4.40 -0.73 5.93
C VAL A 50 4.47 -0.49 4.42
N LEU A 51 5.58 -0.89 3.80
CA LEU A 51 5.69 -0.96 2.35
C LEU A 51 5.89 -2.40 1.94
N PHE A 52 4.98 -2.90 1.11
CA PHE A 52 5.14 -4.17 0.39
C PHE A 52 5.58 -3.85 -1.03
N LEU A 53 6.64 -4.50 -1.50
CA LEU A 53 7.26 -4.15 -2.78
C LEU A 53 7.72 -5.38 -3.51
N GLN A 54 7.42 -5.43 -4.83
CA GLN A 54 7.94 -6.45 -5.73
C GLN A 54 8.28 -5.74 -7.05
N SER A 55 9.52 -5.88 -7.51
CA SER A 55 9.97 -5.15 -8.69
C SER A 55 11.04 -5.94 -9.43
N GLU A 56 11.08 -5.81 -10.75
CA GLU A 56 12.18 -6.39 -11.53
C GLU A 56 13.51 -5.72 -11.22
N LEU A 57 13.52 -4.55 -10.59
CA LEU A 57 14.77 -3.94 -10.11
C LEU A 57 15.45 -4.81 -9.03
N THR A 58 14.68 -5.64 -8.36
CA THR A 58 15.17 -6.53 -7.30
C THR A 58 14.85 -7.99 -7.61
N ASP A 59 14.92 -8.35 -8.89
CA ASP A 59 14.70 -9.71 -9.37
C ASP A 59 13.35 -10.29 -8.99
N ASN A 60 12.35 -9.41 -8.88
CA ASN A 60 10.98 -9.79 -8.52
C ASN A 60 10.83 -10.41 -7.13
N GLN A 61 11.81 -10.21 -6.27
CA GLN A 61 11.73 -10.63 -4.88
C GLN A 61 10.79 -9.71 -4.11
N VAL A 62 9.97 -10.29 -3.24
CA VAL A 62 9.11 -9.50 -2.36
C VAL A 62 9.95 -8.96 -1.21
N SER A 63 9.84 -7.66 -0.96
CA SER A 63 10.46 -7.01 0.19
C SER A 63 9.37 -6.32 1.02
N ILE A 64 9.52 -6.37 2.33
CA ILE A 64 8.58 -5.75 3.26
C ILE A 64 9.37 -4.84 4.19
N TYR A 65 8.99 -3.57 4.24
CA TYR A 65 9.62 -2.55 5.09
C TYR A 65 8.58 -2.04 6.08
N SER A 66 8.99 -1.82 7.33
CA SER A 66 8.03 -1.32 8.31
C SER A 66 8.73 -0.69 9.51
N ASP A 67 8.03 0.25 10.14
CA ASP A 67 8.41 0.76 11.45
C ASP A 67 7.62 0.06 12.58
N ASN A 68 6.81 -0.95 12.23
CA ASN A 68 6.03 -1.72 13.20
C ASN A 68 5.80 -3.13 12.64
N ILE A 69 6.58 -4.10 13.09
CA ILE A 69 6.53 -5.47 12.58
C ILE A 69 5.16 -6.12 12.81
N ALA A 70 4.56 -5.87 13.98
CA ALA A 70 3.25 -6.43 14.30
C ALA A 70 2.18 -5.95 13.30
N LEU A 71 2.26 -4.68 12.90
CA LEU A 71 1.36 -4.14 11.90
C LEU A 71 1.58 -4.80 10.55
N ALA A 72 2.84 -4.98 10.14
CA ALA A 72 3.14 -5.63 8.87
C ALA A 72 2.53 -7.03 8.82
N ARG A 73 2.72 -7.80 9.88
CA ARG A 73 2.17 -9.16 9.94
C ARG A 73 0.64 -9.16 9.93
N TRP A 74 0.04 -8.23 10.67
CA TRP A 74 -1.42 -8.13 10.68
C TRP A 74 -1.96 -7.80 9.27
N LEU A 75 -1.32 -6.85 8.58
CA LEU A 75 -1.74 -6.52 7.22
C LEU A 75 -1.58 -7.69 6.26
N GLN A 76 -0.51 -8.46 6.39
CA GLN A 76 -0.33 -9.66 5.56
C GLN A 76 -1.49 -10.64 5.74
N GLU A 77 -1.86 -10.92 6.98
CA GLU A 77 -2.89 -11.92 7.28
C GLU A 77 -4.29 -11.43 6.93
N GLU A 78 -4.61 -10.18 7.23
CA GLU A 78 -5.98 -9.70 7.14
C GLU A 78 -6.32 -9.00 5.83
N ILE A 79 -5.32 -8.41 5.17
CA ILE A 79 -5.57 -7.56 3.99
C ILE A 79 -4.86 -8.11 2.75
N GLU A 80 -3.54 -8.25 2.81
CA GLU A 80 -2.76 -8.59 1.60
C GLU A 80 -3.09 -9.98 1.07
N THR A 81 -3.47 -10.90 1.95
CA THR A 81 -3.90 -12.22 1.53
C THR A 81 -5.05 -12.18 0.51
N PHE A 82 -5.84 -11.10 0.54
CA PHE A 82 -6.95 -10.91 -0.41
C PHE A 82 -6.58 -9.99 -1.57
N LEU A 83 -5.72 -9.01 -1.33
CA LEU A 83 -5.37 -8.02 -2.36
C LEU A 83 -4.20 -8.48 -3.21
N TYR A 84 -3.11 -8.87 -2.58
CA TYR A 84 -1.87 -9.25 -3.25
C TYR A 84 -1.27 -10.45 -2.53
N PRO A 85 -1.73 -11.66 -2.86
CA PRO A 85 -1.31 -12.86 -2.10
C PRO A 85 0.20 -13.07 -2.04
N ASP A 86 0.97 -12.59 -3.03
CA ASP A 86 2.42 -12.72 -2.98
C ASP A 86 3.02 -11.96 -1.79
N PHE A 87 2.35 -10.90 -1.34
CA PHE A 87 2.82 -10.13 -0.18
C PHE A 87 2.47 -10.81 1.14
N ALA A 88 1.62 -11.83 1.12
CA ALA A 88 1.11 -12.47 2.35
C ALA A 88 2.02 -13.58 2.87
N ASP A 89 3.14 -13.82 2.24
CA ASP A 89 4.08 -14.88 2.67
C ASP A 89 4.75 -14.47 3.97
N LEU A 90 4.39 -15.14 5.06
CA LEU A 90 4.90 -14.83 6.40
C LEU A 90 6.37 -15.22 6.58
N SER A 91 6.93 -15.99 5.65
CA SER A 91 8.36 -16.31 5.71
C SER A 91 9.23 -15.14 5.23
N THR A 92 8.65 -14.15 4.53
CA THR A 92 9.39 -12.97 4.12
C THR A 92 9.73 -12.13 5.36
N GLN A 93 11.01 -11.80 5.51
CA GLN A 93 11.47 -11.00 6.64
C GLN A 93 11.00 -9.56 6.49
N VAL A 94 10.58 -8.95 7.60
CA VAL A 94 10.23 -7.54 7.63
C VAL A 94 11.50 -6.74 7.94
N ILE A 95 11.80 -5.79 7.07
CA ILE A 95 12.99 -4.93 7.17
C ILE A 95 12.59 -3.65 7.90
N GLU A 96 13.31 -3.33 8.96
CA GLU A 96 13.06 -2.11 9.72
C GLU A 96 13.40 -0.89 8.86
N ALA A 97 12.51 0.12 8.85
CA ALA A 97 12.71 1.28 8.00
C ALA A 97 12.04 2.51 8.59
N GLU A 98 12.50 3.67 8.13
CA GLU A 98 11.90 4.95 8.46
C GLU A 98 11.07 5.43 7.27
N PHE A 99 9.99 6.16 7.55
CA PHE A 99 9.03 6.59 6.55
C PHE A 99 8.86 8.10 6.60
N ALA A 100 8.82 8.72 5.43
CA ALA A 100 8.61 10.16 5.31
C ALA A 100 7.69 10.44 4.13
N LYS A 101 7.07 11.61 4.14
CA LYS A 101 6.18 12.02 3.05
C LYS A 101 6.42 13.47 2.70
N GLU A 102 6.12 13.82 1.44
CA GLU A 102 6.28 15.16 0.92
C GLU A 102 5.25 15.38 -0.18
N GLY A 103 4.77 16.61 -0.31
CA GLY A 103 3.85 16.96 -1.39
C GLY A 103 2.60 17.63 -0.89
N ASP A 104 1.85 18.20 -1.83
CA ASP A 104 0.63 18.95 -1.51
C ASP A 104 -0.65 18.15 -1.80
N GLY A 105 -0.51 16.95 -2.41
CA GLY A 105 -1.67 16.13 -2.77
C GLY A 105 -2.47 16.67 -3.95
N VAL A 106 -1.98 17.73 -4.58
CA VAL A 106 -2.61 18.35 -5.75
C VAL A 106 -1.68 18.23 -6.94
N ASN A 107 -0.44 18.65 -6.77
CA ASN A 107 0.57 18.60 -7.84
C ASN A 107 1.36 17.30 -7.80
N PHE A 108 1.70 16.84 -6.60
CA PHE A 108 2.40 15.57 -6.43
C PHE A 108 2.28 15.08 -4.99
N TRP A 109 2.61 13.83 -4.81
CA TRP A 109 2.74 13.20 -3.49
C TRP A 109 3.86 12.19 -3.55
N THR A 110 4.79 12.26 -2.59
CA THR A 110 5.92 11.33 -2.51
C THR A 110 5.96 10.69 -1.14
N GLU A 111 6.11 9.37 -1.12
CA GLU A 111 6.42 8.59 0.08
C GLU A 111 7.84 8.08 -0.06
N THR A 112 8.63 8.23 1.00
CA THR A 112 10.02 7.77 1.02
C THR A 112 10.17 6.75 2.14
N VAL A 113 10.87 5.65 1.84
CA VAL A 113 11.13 4.57 2.78
C VAL A 113 12.64 4.33 2.80
N GLU A 114 13.23 4.40 3.99
CA GLU A 114 14.68 4.29 4.13
C GLU A 114 15.03 3.25 5.18
N SER A 115 15.76 2.23 4.76
CA SER A 115 16.32 1.22 5.64
C SER A 115 17.84 1.38 5.67
N ASP A 116 18.53 0.48 6.37
CA ASP A 116 20.00 0.52 6.40
C ASP A 116 20.60 0.36 5.00
N ASP A 117 19.93 -0.41 4.13
CA ASP A 117 20.51 -0.77 2.83
C ASP A 117 19.79 -0.11 1.65
N ASP A 118 18.56 0.36 1.82
CA ASP A 118 17.75 0.80 0.68
C ASP A 118 17.10 2.14 0.92
N VAL A 119 16.96 2.92 -0.16
CA VAL A 119 16.12 4.13 -0.19
C VAL A 119 15.13 3.94 -1.33
N ILE A 120 13.85 3.96 -0.99
CA ILE A 120 12.77 3.76 -1.95
C ILE A 120 11.92 5.01 -1.96
N ALA A 121 11.63 5.53 -3.16
CA ALA A 121 10.75 6.69 -3.31
C ALA A 121 9.61 6.34 -4.25
N LEU A 122 8.39 6.64 -3.81
CA LEU A 122 7.18 6.43 -4.58
C LEU A 122 6.52 7.80 -4.78
N THR A 123 6.29 8.18 -6.03
CA THR A 123 5.71 9.49 -6.34
C THR A 123 4.51 9.31 -7.24
N TRP A 124 3.42 9.99 -6.89
CA TRP A 124 2.20 10.06 -7.69
C TRP A 124 1.97 11.50 -8.13
N HIS A 125 1.51 11.66 -9.38
CA HIS A 125 1.17 12.98 -9.90
C HIS A 125 0.15 12.85 -11.02
N ASP A 126 -0.36 14.00 -11.50
CA ASP A 126 -1.45 14.05 -12.48
C ASP A 126 -2.68 13.37 -11.91
N PHE A 127 -3.16 13.89 -10.78
CA PHE A 127 -4.28 13.30 -10.06
C PHE A 127 -5.60 13.52 -10.79
N MET A 128 -6.46 12.53 -10.69
CA MET A 128 -7.80 12.55 -11.26
C MET A 128 -8.81 12.94 -10.17
N GLU A 129 -10.04 13.15 -10.59
CA GLU A 129 -11.12 13.50 -9.68
C GLU A 129 -11.28 12.41 -8.61
N PRO A 130 -11.22 12.78 -7.32
CA PRO A 130 -11.46 11.79 -6.26
C PRO A 130 -12.90 11.29 -6.25
N TYR A 131 -13.07 10.07 -5.74
CA TYR A 131 -14.41 9.52 -5.56
C TYR A 131 -14.46 8.64 -4.32
N MET A 132 -15.69 8.45 -3.81
CA MET A 132 -15.91 7.58 -2.65
C MET A 132 -16.07 6.15 -3.10
N LEU A 133 -15.31 5.25 -2.47
CA LEU A 133 -15.47 3.82 -2.62
C LEU A 133 -16.14 3.28 -1.36
N VAL A 134 -17.32 2.70 -1.53
CA VAL A 134 -18.06 2.12 -0.41
C VAL A 134 -18.40 0.68 -0.77
N VAL A 135 -17.85 -0.25 -0.01
CA VAL A 135 -18.14 -1.68 -0.19
C VAL A 135 -18.71 -2.19 1.12
N PRO A 136 -20.00 -2.57 1.16
CA PRO A 136 -20.61 -3.00 2.42
C PRO A 136 -19.96 -4.25 2.99
N ALA A 137 -20.00 -4.37 4.31
CA ALA A 137 -19.61 -5.60 4.99
C ALA A 137 -20.47 -6.77 4.48
N GLY A 138 -19.86 -7.92 4.36
CA GLY A 138 -20.50 -9.11 3.82
C GLY A 138 -20.32 -9.31 2.33
N THR A 139 -19.82 -8.30 1.63
CA THR A 139 -19.59 -8.41 0.19
C THR A 139 -18.52 -9.47 -0.06
N ASN A 140 -18.85 -10.42 -0.93
CA ASN A 140 -17.96 -11.55 -1.28
C ASN A 140 -17.49 -12.32 -0.04
N GLY A 141 -18.34 -12.37 0.99
CA GLY A 141 -18.06 -13.14 2.20
C GLY A 141 -17.10 -12.50 3.18
N ARG A 142 -16.68 -11.26 2.92
CA ARG A 142 -15.76 -10.56 3.82
C ARG A 142 -16.51 -9.98 5.02
N ALA A 143 -15.94 -10.14 6.20
CA ALA A 143 -16.56 -9.67 7.42
C ALA A 143 -16.67 -8.15 7.48
N HIS A 144 -15.69 -7.46 6.86
CA HIS A 144 -15.59 -6.00 6.92
C HIS A 144 -15.73 -5.39 5.53
N GLY A 145 -16.33 -4.22 5.48
CA GLY A 145 -16.43 -3.46 4.25
C GLY A 145 -15.30 -2.45 4.13
N VAL A 146 -15.40 -1.63 3.07
CA VAL A 146 -14.46 -0.53 2.81
C VAL A 146 -15.25 0.76 2.72
N TYR A 147 -14.70 1.80 3.33
CA TYR A 147 -15.26 3.14 3.28
C TYR A 147 -14.08 4.10 3.09
N SER A 148 -13.86 4.52 1.86
CA SER A 148 -12.60 5.17 1.52
C SER A 148 -12.80 6.26 0.47
N CYS A 149 -11.98 7.30 0.53
CA CYS A 149 -11.84 8.25 -0.56
C CYS A 149 -10.70 7.77 -1.46
N PHE A 150 -11.01 7.54 -2.73
CA PHE A 150 -10.05 7.07 -3.71
C PHE A 150 -9.58 8.25 -4.55
N ILE A 151 -8.26 8.42 -4.65
CA ILE A 151 -7.66 9.51 -5.43
C ILE A 151 -6.75 8.88 -6.49
N PRO A 152 -7.26 8.64 -7.71
CA PRO A 152 -6.43 8.02 -8.74
C PRO A 152 -5.40 9.00 -9.29
N ALA A 153 -4.24 8.47 -9.68
CA ALA A 153 -3.21 9.23 -10.37
C ALA A 153 -2.93 8.58 -11.71
N ARG A 154 -2.79 9.40 -12.76
CA ARG A 154 -2.45 8.89 -14.08
C ARG A 154 -0.99 8.54 -14.20
N LYS A 155 -0.14 9.13 -13.36
CA LYS A 155 1.30 8.96 -13.46
C LYS A 155 1.88 8.66 -12.10
N ALA A 156 2.87 7.76 -12.11
CA ALA A 156 3.61 7.44 -10.91
C ALA A 156 5.05 7.13 -11.28
N GLN A 157 5.93 7.27 -10.29
CA GLN A 157 7.33 6.88 -10.40
C GLN A 157 7.71 6.12 -9.15
N LEU A 158 8.60 5.16 -9.31
CA LEU A 158 9.16 4.43 -8.19
C LEU A 158 10.65 4.26 -8.44
N THR A 159 11.46 4.67 -7.46
CA THR A 159 12.90 4.44 -7.51
C THR A 159 13.33 3.58 -6.35
N ILE A 160 14.34 2.74 -6.59
CA ILE A 160 15.03 1.96 -5.57
C ILE A 160 16.49 2.32 -5.68
N ASN A 161 17.02 2.96 -4.64
CA ASN A 161 18.41 3.39 -4.59
C ASN A 161 18.77 4.25 -5.81
N GLY A 162 17.85 5.12 -6.21
CA GLY A 162 18.02 6.04 -7.32
C GLY A 162 17.74 5.46 -8.70
N GLU A 163 17.53 4.16 -8.82
CA GLU A 163 17.22 3.52 -10.09
C GLU A 163 15.71 3.51 -10.33
N LEU A 164 15.30 3.99 -11.51
CA LEU A 164 13.89 4.16 -11.85
C LEU A 164 13.29 2.85 -12.34
N ALA A 165 12.17 2.45 -11.75
CA ALA A 165 11.42 1.27 -12.20
C ALA A 165 10.81 1.54 -13.58
N SER A 166 10.82 0.52 -14.43
CA SER A 166 10.29 0.63 -15.78
C SER A 166 8.82 0.26 -15.84
N GLY A 167 8.16 0.64 -16.93
CA GLY A 167 6.77 0.31 -17.17
C GLY A 167 5.86 1.53 -17.07
N VAL A 168 4.58 1.26 -17.32
CA VAL A 168 3.51 2.27 -17.24
C VAL A 168 2.32 1.71 -16.48
#